data_245fb6f3127f5c5c58416b0b08838da7
#
_entry.id   245fb6f3127f5c5c58416b0b08838da7
#
_cell.length_a   1.000
_cell.length_b   1.000
_cell.length_c   1.000
_cell.angle_alpha   90.00
_cell.angle_beta   90.00
_cell.angle_gamma   90.00
#
_symmetry.space_group_name_H-M   'P 1'
#
loop_
_entity.id
_entity.type
_entity.pdbx_description
1 polymer ?
#
loop_
_entity_poly.entity_id
_entity_poly.type
_entity_poly.pdbx_seq_one_letter_code
_entity_poly.pdbx_strand_id
1 'polypeptide(L)'
;MPIYTLNGITPTLGPRVFVAPNATVIGDVVVGEDSSLWFGAVVRGDAYPIRIGNRTNVQDNAVVHITGGKASTTIGDDVTVGHLALVHGCTIGNRCLIGMGSIILDGAIIEDDCLVAAGALVPPRMRVPAGSLVMGRPAKVVRRLDSADLEHIREAGALYVGYAKDCLSDLVAR
;
A
#
# COMPACT_ATOMS: atom_id res chain seq x y z
N MET A 1 8.04 -4.24 -17.84
CA MET A 1 7.31 -3.61 -16.72
C MET A 1 6.31 -2.64 -17.30
N PRO A 2 5.04 -2.73 -16.98
CA PRO A 2 4.02 -1.80 -17.50
C PRO A 2 3.98 -0.51 -16.65
N ILE A 3 4.95 0.37 -16.93
CA ILE A 3 5.01 1.73 -16.38
C ILE A 3 4.59 2.67 -17.50
N TYR A 4 3.54 3.45 -17.25
CA TYR A 4 2.95 4.31 -18.28
C TYR A 4 3.09 5.79 -17.92
N THR A 5 3.63 6.55 -18.85
CA THR A 5 3.57 8.02 -18.82
C THR A 5 2.15 8.47 -19.17
N LEU A 6 1.60 9.38 -18.37
CA LEU A 6 0.30 9.98 -18.63
C LEU A 6 0.43 11.51 -18.51
N ASN A 7 -0.07 12.25 -19.49
CA ASN A 7 0.02 13.73 -19.53
C ASN A 7 1.46 14.26 -19.34
N GLY A 8 2.45 13.54 -19.88
CA GLY A 8 3.87 13.89 -19.74
C GLY A 8 4.49 13.54 -18.37
N ILE A 9 3.76 12.95 -17.44
CA ILE A 9 4.24 12.54 -16.12
C ILE A 9 4.53 11.05 -16.13
N THR A 10 5.78 10.70 -15.85
CA THR A 10 6.24 9.30 -15.74
C THR A 10 6.42 8.94 -14.27
N PRO A 11 5.98 7.77 -13.83
CA PRO A 11 6.23 7.28 -12.48
C PRO A 11 7.72 7.29 -12.12
N THR A 12 8.04 7.67 -10.89
CA THR A 12 9.40 7.65 -10.34
C THR A 12 9.52 6.50 -9.35
N LEU A 13 10.48 5.62 -9.59
CA LEU A 13 10.79 4.50 -8.71
C LEU A 13 12.15 4.70 -8.06
N GLY A 14 12.21 4.50 -6.76
CA GLY A 14 13.45 4.51 -5.99
C GLY A 14 14.36 3.31 -6.33
N PRO A 15 15.56 3.27 -5.75
CA PRO A 15 16.47 2.14 -5.91
C PRO A 15 15.84 0.83 -5.44
N ARG A 16 16.15 -0.26 -6.13
CA ARG A 16 15.75 -1.64 -5.76
C ARG A 16 14.24 -1.86 -5.61
N VAL A 17 13.42 -1.04 -6.27
CA VAL A 17 11.97 -1.28 -6.33
C VAL A 17 11.70 -2.45 -7.25
N PHE A 18 11.04 -3.49 -6.72
CA PHE A 18 10.52 -4.59 -7.53
C PHE A 18 9.14 -4.23 -8.09
N VAL A 19 8.98 -4.36 -9.40
CA VAL A 19 7.68 -4.26 -10.07
C VAL A 19 7.45 -5.53 -10.86
N ALA A 20 6.44 -6.30 -10.47
CA ALA A 20 6.10 -7.55 -11.14
C ALA A 20 5.77 -7.31 -12.64
N PRO A 21 6.05 -8.27 -13.54
CA PRO A 21 5.89 -8.09 -14.99
C PRO A 21 4.49 -7.64 -15.43
N ASN A 22 3.45 -7.97 -14.68
CA ASN A 22 2.05 -7.62 -14.96
C ASN A 22 1.44 -6.64 -13.95
N ALA A 23 2.23 -6.08 -13.04
CA ALA A 23 1.79 -4.93 -12.24
C ALA A 23 1.72 -3.68 -13.13
N THR A 24 0.85 -2.74 -12.84
CA THR A 24 0.64 -1.54 -13.65
C THR A 24 0.84 -0.27 -12.83
N VAL A 25 1.72 0.64 -13.30
CA VAL A 25 2.00 1.92 -12.63
C VAL A 25 1.80 3.05 -13.63
N ILE A 26 0.95 4.03 -13.32
CA ILE A 26 0.54 5.07 -14.27
C ILE A 26 0.61 6.47 -13.66
N GLY A 27 1.23 7.42 -14.36
CA GLY A 27 1.13 8.87 -14.09
C GLY A 27 1.95 9.35 -12.90
N ASP A 28 1.39 10.25 -12.10
CA ASP A 28 2.09 10.89 -10.96
C ASP A 28 2.17 9.95 -9.75
N VAL A 29 3.09 9.01 -9.84
CA VAL A 29 3.38 8.02 -8.80
C VAL A 29 4.86 8.10 -8.41
N VAL A 30 5.13 8.16 -7.12
CA VAL A 30 6.48 8.00 -6.56
C VAL A 30 6.47 6.80 -5.61
N VAL A 31 7.44 5.90 -5.79
CA VAL A 31 7.63 4.71 -4.94
C VAL A 31 9.03 4.76 -4.35
N GLY A 32 9.12 4.65 -3.03
CA GLY A 32 10.37 4.68 -2.27
C GLY A 32 11.22 3.42 -2.45
N GLU A 33 12.47 3.50 -1.99
CA GLU A 33 13.46 2.42 -2.13
C GLU A 33 13.05 1.12 -1.43
N ASP A 34 13.53 -0.02 -1.93
CA ASP A 34 13.26 -1.37 -1.40
C ASP A 34 11.78 -1.75 -1.33
N SER A 35 10.90 -0.98 -1.99
CA SER A 35 9.47 -1.26 -2.07
C SER A 35 9.14 -2.24 -3.19
N SER A 36 7.93 -2.82 -3.16
CA SER A 36 7.55 -3.84 -4.14
C SER A 36 6.08 -3.75 -4.55
N LEU A 37 5.84 -3.87 -5.86
CA LEU A 37 4.51 -3.91 -6.48
C LEU A 37 4.34 -5.29 -7.13
N TRP A 38 3.44 -6.09 -6.57
CA TRP A 38 3.31 -7.50 -6.88
C TRP A 38 2.38 -7.77 -8.07
N PHE A 39 2.19 -9.04 -8.40
CA PHE A 39 1.50 -9.45 -9.64
C PHE A 39 0.06 -8.94 -9.69
N GLY A 40 -0.29 -8.28 -10.80
CA GLY A 40 -1.61 -7.71 -11.00
C GLY A 40 -1.92 -6.47 -10.16
N ALA A 41 -0.99 -5.98 -9.33
CA ALA A 41 -1.19 -4.73 -8.61
C ALA A 41 -1.33 -3.54 -9.58
N VAL A 42 -2.24 -2.60 -9.26
CA VAL A 42 -2.47 -1.39 -10.05
C VAL A 42 -2.26 -0.16 -9.16
N VAL A 43 -1.32 0.70 -9.55
CA VAL A 43 -1.05 1.99 -8.90
C VAL A 43 -1.27 3.09 -9.93
N ARG A 44 -2.39 3.82 -9.83
CA ARG A 44 -2.80 4.75 -10.87
C ARG A 44 -3.01 6.18 -10.34
N GLY A 45 -1.97 7.02 -10.56
CA GLY A 45 -1.97 8.45 -10.24
C GLY A 45 -2.30 9.30 -11.48
N ASP A 46 -3.51 9.12 -12.04
CA ASP A 46 -3.92 9.73 -13.30
C ASP A 46 -4.44 11.16 -13.17
N ALA A 47 -4.98 11.52 -12.04
CA ALA A 47 -5.56 12.85 -11.81
C ALA A 47 -5.06 13.53 -10.52
N TYR A 48 -4.37 12.82 -9.63
CA TYR A 48 -3.77 13.32 -8.40
C TYR A 48 -2.59 12.45 -7.99
N PRO A 49 -1.65 12.97 -7.18
CA PRO A 49 -0.43 12.24 -6.83
C PRO A 49 -0.68 11.02 -5.93
N ILE A 50 0.12 9.97 -6.18
CA ILE A 50 0.30 8.84 -5.27
C ILE A 50 1.74 8.86 -4.77
N ARG A 51 1.93 8.72 -3.46
CA ARG A 51 3.24 8.65 -2.81
C ARG A 51 3.29 7.40 -1.95
N ILE A 52 4.24 6.53 -2.24
CA ILE A 52 4.49 5.29 -1.50
C ILE A 52 5.91 5.39 -0.93
N GLY A 53 6.04 5.16 0.36
CA GLY A 53 7.30 5.23 1.10
C GLY A 53 8.23 4.06 0.79
N ASN A 54 9.26 3.92 1.62
CA ASN A 54 10.31 2.92 1.48
C ASN A 54 9.88 1.58 2.11
N ARG A 55 10.43 0.45 1.63
CA ARG A 55 10.18 -0.90 2.14
C ARG A 55 8.70 -1.25 2.27
N THR A 56 7.88 -0.61 1.43
CA THR A 56 6.42 -0.80 1.40
C THR A 56 6.05 -1.76 0.28
N ASN A 57 5.20 -2.73 0.58
CA ASN A 57 4.75 -3.69 -0.41
C ASN A 57 3.26 -3.53 -0.74
N VAL A 58 2.96 -3.56 -2.04
CA VAL A 58 1.58 -3.60 -2.58
C VAL A 58 1.40 -4.95 -3.23
N GLN A 59 0.64 -5.81 -2.56
CA GLN A 59 0.54 -7.23 -2.90
C GLN A 59 -0.38 -7.49 -4.09
N ASP A 60 -0.45 -8.77 -4.47
CA ASP A 60 -1.11 -9.20 -5.71
C ASP A 60 -2.56 -8.72 -5.80
N ASN A 61 -2.89 -8.17 -6.98
CA ASN A 61 -4.21 -7.63 -7.31
C ASN A 61 -4.71 -6.51 -6.39
N ALA A 62 -3.87 -5.91 -5.56
CA ALA A 62 -4.24 -4.73 -4.81
C ALA A 62 -4.30 -3.50 -5.73
N VAL A 63 -5.18 -2.55 -5.39
CA VAL A 63 -5.38 -1.31 -6.17
C VAL A 63 -5.09 -0.11 -5.29
N VAL A 64 -4.21 0.77 -5.76
CA VAL A 64 -3.94 2.08 -5.16
C VAL A 64 -4.37 3.16 -6.15
N HIS A 65 -5.35 3.97 -5.75
CA HIS A 65 -5.92 5.00 -6.61
C HIS A 65 -6.26 6.27 -5.82
N ILE A 66 -6.87 7.23 -6.49
CA ILE A 66 -7.15 8.58 -5.99
C ILE A 66 -8.54 9.05 -6.42
N THR A 67 -9.04 10.13 -5.83
CA THR A 67 -10.15 10.90 -6.39
C THR A 67 -9.63 12.23 -6.93
N GLY A 68 -9.70 12.41 -8.24
CA GLY A 68 -9.19 13.60 -8.91
C GLY A 68 -9.75 14.90 -8.34
N GLY A 69 -8.87 15.87 -8.10
CA GLY A 69 -9.21 17.18 -7.53
C GLY A 69 -9.67 17.18 -6.06
N LYS A 70 -9.66 16.02 -5.37
CA LYS A 70 -10.19 15.91 -4.00
C LYS A 70 -9.27 15.19 -3.02
N ALA A 71 -8.73 14.02 -3.40
CA ALA A 71 -7.98 13.20 -2.47
C ALA A 71 -6.82 12.48 -3.16
N SER A 72 -5.59 12.78 -2.75
CA SER A 72 -4.38 12.03 -3.07
C SER A 72 -4.29 10.76 -2.21
N THR A 73 -3.41 9.84 -2.59
CA THR A 73 -3.08 8.68 -1.75
C THR A 73 -1.63 8.77 -1.30
N THR A 74 -1.43 8.69 0.00
CA THR A 74 -0.09 8.63 0.61
C THR A 74 0.00 7.39 1.48
N ILE A 75 1.06 6.60 1.29
CA ILE A 75 1.37 5.41 2.06
C ILE A 75 2.79 5.59 2.60
N GLY A 76 2.96 5.43 3.90
CA GLY A 76 4.24 5.61 4.58
C GLY A 76 5.26 4.49 4.32
N ASP A 77 6.30 4.48 5.13
CA ASP A 77 7.37 3.48 5.12
C ASP A 77 6.96 2.20 5.87
N ASP A 78 7.54 1.07 5.47
CA ASP A 78 7.35 -0.23 6.12
C ASP A 78 5.88 -0.68 6.18
N VAL A 79 5.09 -0.35 5.15
CA VAL A 79 3.67 -0.70 5.08
C VAL A 79 3.47 -1.96 4.24
N THR A 80 2.63 -2.87 4.74
CA THR A 80 2.13 -3.99 3.97
C THR A 80 0.71 -3.72 3.51
N VAL A 81 0.49 -3.62 2.20
CA VAL A 81 -0.85 -3.59 1.58
C VAL A 81 -1.17 -4.98 1.07
N GLY A 82 -2.03 -5.69 1.78
CA GLY A 82 -2.37 -7.09 1.52
C GLY A 82 -3.09 -7.32 0.18
N HIS A 83 -3.04 -8.57 -0.27
CA HIS A 83 -3.66 -9.00 -1.53
C HIS A 83 -5.10 -8.51 -1.68
N LEU A 84 -5.49 -8.08 -2.88
CA LEU A 84 -6.85 -7.62 -3.20
C LEU A 84 -7.32 -6.38 -2.39
N ALA A 85 -6.46 -5.72 -1.64
CA ALA A 85 -6.85 -4.51 -0.92
C ALA A 85 -7.09 -3.34 -1.88
N LEU A 86 -8.07 -2.49 -1.56
CA LEU A 86 -8.31 -1.22 -2.24
C LEU A 86 -7.91 -0.06 -1.32
N VAL A 87 -6.91 0.71 -1.73
CA VAL A 87 -6.42 1.91 -1.04
C VAL A 87 -6.75 3.11 -1.92
N HIS A 88 -7.71 3.92 -1.51
CA HIS A 88 -8.28 4.94 -2.37
C HIS A 88 -8.39 6.30 -1.66
N GLY A 89 -7.67 7.32 -2.19
CA GLY A 89 -7.79 8.70 -1.74
C GLY A 89 -7.52 8.93 -0.24
N CYS A 90 -6.59 8.20 0.36
CA CYS A 90 -6.40 8.16 1.82
C CYS A 90 -4.93 8.35 2.21
N THR A 91 -4.70 8.51 3.51
CA THR A 91 -3.36 8.56 4.12
C THR A 91 -3.17 7.36 5.03
N ILE A 92 -2.08 6.62 4.82
CA ILE A 92 -1.63 5.53 5.67
C ILE A 92 -0.25 5.90 6.20
N GLY A 93 -0.10 5.89 7.52
CA GLY A 93 1.16 6.15 8.22
C GLY A 93 2.16 5.01 8.04
N ASN A 94 3.21 5.04 8.83
CA ASN A 94 4.30 4.07 8.75
C ASN A 94 3.98 2.79 9.54
N ARG A 95 4.64 1.68 9.19
CA ARG A 95 4.55 0.41 9.92
C ARG A 95 3.12 -0.05 10.12
N CYS A 96 2.33 0.02 9.04
CA CYS A 96 0.95 -0.44 9.04
C CYS A 96 0.79 -1.75 8.26
N LEU A 97 -0.14 -2.58 8.70
CA LEU A 97 -0.60 -3.74 7.95
C LEU A 97 -2.04 -3.51 7.52
N ILE A 98 -2.26 -3.41 6.21
CA ILE A 98 -3.57 -3.30 5.58
C ILE A 98 -3.96 -4.69 5.11
N GLY A 99 -4.87 -5.32 5.81
CA GLY A 99 -5.23 -6.72 5.60
C GLY A 99 -5.83 -7.00 4.22
N MET A 100 -5.71 -8.26 3.78
CA MET A 100 -6.19 -8.73 2.47
C MET A 100 -7.67 -8.40 2.23
N GLY A 101 -8.00 -7.92 1.03
CA GLY A 101 -9.36 -7.59 0.64
C GLY A 101 -10.01 -6.44 1.42
N SER A 102 -9.26 -5.68 2.19
CA SER A 102 -9.79 -4.48 2.87
C SER A 102 -10.00 -3.33 1.89
N ILE A 103 -10.87 -2.40 2.28
CA ILE A 103 -11.23 -1.23 1.47
C ILE A 103 -11.01 0.01 2.33
N ILE A 104 -10.11 0.90 1.92
CA ILE A 104 -9.84 2.17 2.59
C ILE A 104 -10.29 3.29 1.67
N LEU A 105 -11.19 4.15 2.14
CA LEU A 105 -11.86 5.14 1.31
C LEU A 105 -11.37 6.58 1.56
N ASP A 106 -11.80 7.47 0.66
CA ASP A 106 -11.35 8.86 0.54
C ASP A 106 -11.32 9.64 1.86
N GLY A 107 -10.18 10.28 2.08
CA GLY A 107 -9.96 11.11 3.26
C GLY A 107 -9.79 10.32 4.56
N ALA A 108 -9.78 8.99 4.53
CA ALA A 108 -9.43 8.21 5.70
C ALA A 108 -7.96 8.45 6.07
N ILE A 109 -7.66 8.49 7.37
CA ILE A 109 -6.32 8.65 7.92
C ILE A 109 -6.06 7.47 8.85
N ILE A 110 -5.12 6.62 8.49
CA ILE A 110 -4.62 5.56 9.34
C ILE A 110 -3.25 6.02 9.84
N GLU A 111 -3.15 6.25 11.15
CA GLU A 111 -1.90 6.68 11.76
C GLU A 111 -0.89 5.52 11.85
N ASP A 112 0.31 5.79 12.35
CA ASP A 112 1.40 4.80 12.44
C ASP A 112 1.04 3.58 13.28
N ASP A 113 1.72 2.46 13.01
CA ASP A 113 1.64 1.24 13.79
C ASP A 113 0.22 0.67 13.90
N CYS A 114 -0.56 0.71 12.82
CA CYS A 114 -1.94 0.21 12.78
C CYS A 114 -2.07 -1.12 12.04
N LEU A 115 -3.04 -1.93 12.48
CA LEU A 115 -3.46 -3.15 11.80
C LEU A 115 -4.92 -3.02 11.38
N VAL A 116 -5.16 -3.01 10.08
CA VAL A 116 -6.49 -3.14 9.48
C VAL A 116 -6.73 -4.60 9.14
N ALA A 117 -7.72 -5.21 9.75
CA ALA A 117 -8.01 -6.64 9.55
C ALA A 117 -8.47 -6.92 8.11
N ALA A 118 -8.26 -8.16 7.66
CA ALA A 118 -8.70 -8.61 6.35
C ALA A 118 -10.19 -8.36 6.12
N GLY A 119 -10.56 -7.91 4.93
CA GLY A 119 -11.94 -7.62 4.54
C GLY A 119 -12.59 -6.42 5.23
N ALA A 120 -11.88 -5.65 6.05
CA ALA A 120 -12.43 -4.46 6.69
C ALA A 120 -12.78 -3.37 5.67
N LEU A 121 -13.82 -2.57 5.97
CA LEU A 121 -14.18 -1.39 5.19
C LEU A 121 -14.02 -0.15 6.06
N VAL A 122 -12.94 0.59 5.82
CA VAL A 122 -12.67 1.88 6.48
C VAL A 122 -13.40 2.98 5.72
N PRO A 123 -14.45 3.58 6.32
CA PRO A 123 -15.28 4.54 5.62
C PRO A 123 -14.55 5.87 5.37
N PRO A 124 -15.09 6.71 4.45
CA PRO A 124 -14.49 8.01 4.16
C PRO A 124 -14.28 8.87 5.40
N ARG A 125 -13.15 9.57 5.45
CA ARG A 125 -12.76 10.51 6.51
C ARG A 125 -12.63 9.87 7.91
N MET A 126 -12.69 8.57 8.03
CA MET A 126 -12.39 7.90 9.30
C MET A 126 -10.95 8.16 9.71
N ARG A 127 -10.73 8.51 10.98
CA ARG A 127 -9.41 8.60 11.57
C ARG A 127 -9.17 7.39 12.48
N VAL A 128 -8.12 6.66 12.20
CA VAL A 128 -7.64 5.52 12.99
C VAL A 128 -6.43 5.96 13.79
N PRO A 129 -6.52 6.04 15.11
CA PRO A 129 -5.40 6.45 15.97
C PRO A 129 -4.24 5.44 15.91
N ALA A 130 -3.02 5.94 16.06
CA ALA A 130 -1.81 5.11 16.06
C ALA A 130 -1.92 3.92 17.04
N GLY A 131 -1.33 2.79 16.66
CA GLY A 131 -1.29 1.56 17.47
C GLY A 131 -2.66 0.90 17.63
N SER A 132 -3.54 0.98 16.63
CA SER A 132 -4.90 0.44 16.72
C SER A 132 -5.12 -0.78 15.83
N LEU A 133 -5.89 -1.73 16.36
CA LEU A 133 -6.55 -2.77 15.55
C LEU A 133 -7.91 -2.25 15.08
N VAL A 134 -8.14 -2.32 13.77
CA VAL A 134 -9.38 -1.93 13.12
C VAL A 134 -9.98 -3.11 12.36
N MET A 135 -11.27 -3.38 12.54
CA MET A 135 -11.96 -4.44 11.81
C MET A 135 -13.44 -4.17 11.60
N GLY A 136 -14.02 -4.90 10.67
CA GLY A 136 -15.48 -4.88 10.40
C GLY A 136 -15.88 -4.09 9.15
N ARG A 137 -17.16 -4.15 8.82
CA ARG A 137 -17.81 -3.46 7.68
C ARG A 137 -19.13 -2.85 8.15
N PRO A 138 -19.16 -1.54 8.47
CA PRO A 138 -18.06 -0.58 8.49
C PRO A 138 -17.04 -0.88 9.60
N ALA A 139 -15.80 -0.49 9.38
CA ALA A 139 -14.71 -0.73 10.30
C ALA A 139 -14.84 0.11 11.58
N LYS A 140 -14.39 -0.47 12.71
CA LYS A 140 -14.30 0.19 14.00
C LYS A 140 -12.94 -0.11 14.63
N VAL A 141 -12.45 0.82 15.44
CA VAL A 141 -11.31 0.56 16.33
C VAL A 141 -11.76 -0.41 17.41
N VAL A 142 -11.09 -1.55 17.51
CA VAL A 142 -11.48 -2.64 18.42
C VAL A 142 -10.64 -2.64 19.70
N ARG A 143 -9.32 -2.46 19.56
CA ARG A 143 -8.37 -2.42 20.66
C ARG A 143 -7.06 -1.75 20.26
N ARG A 144 -6.23 -1.49 21.22
CA ARG A 144 -4.81 -1.17 20.97
C ARG A 144 -4.06 -2.45 20.58
N LEU A 145 -3.05 -2.28 19.76
CA LEU A 145 -2.12 -3.35 19.44
C LEU A 145 -1.22 -3.66 20.62
N ASP A 146 -0.90 -4.93 20.81
CA ASP A 146 0.12 -5.38 21.74
C ASP A 146 1.48 -5.60 21.03
N SER A 147 2.47 -6.05 21.79
CA SER A 147 3.82 -6.28 21.26
C SER A 147 3.87 -7.38 20.19
N ALA A 148 3.02 -8.40 20.29
CA ALA A 148 2.96 -9.49 19.31
C ALA A 148 2.35 -9.01 17.99
N ASP A 149 1.32 -8.18 18.04
CA ASP A 149 0.75 -7.55 16.84
C ASP A 149 1.80 -6.68 16.11
N LEU A 150 2.53 -5.86 16.87
CA LEU A 150 3.56 -4.98 16.31
C LEU A 150 4.73 -5.76 15.69
N GLU A 151 5.10 -6.89 16.30
CA GLU A 151 6.12 -7.77 15.75
C GLU A 151 5.64 -8.40 14.46
N HIS A 152 4.41 -8.93 14.43
CA HIS A 152 3.80 -9.48 13.23
C HIS A 152 3.78 -8.49 12.04
N ILE A 153 3.46 -7.21 12.31
CA ILE A 153 3.51 -6.16 11.27
C ILE A 153 4.92 -6.00 10.71
N ARG A 154 5.94 -5.96 11.59
CA ARG A 154 7.34 -5.82 11.20
C ARG A 154 7.85 -7.01 10.38
N GLU A 155 7.56 -8.21 10.86
CA GLU A 155 7.93 -9.45 10.18
C GLU A 155 7.32 -9.53 8.77
N ALA A 156 6.02 -9.19 8.64
CA ALA A 156 5.34 -9.18 7.35
C ALA A 156 6.02 -8.22 6.36
N GLY A 157 6.37 -7.00 6.78
CA GLY A 157 7.09 -6.04 5.95
C GLY A 157 8.47 -6.52 5.54
N ALA A 158 9.27 -7.00 6.51
CA ALA A 158 10.63 -7.50 6.27
C ALA A 158 10.66 -8.71 5.32
N LEU A 159 9.68 -9.61 5.43
CA LEU A 159 9.55 -10.78 4.56
C LEU A 159 9.39 -10.37 3.08
N TYR A 160 8.55 -9.37 2.81
CA TYR A 160 8.34 -8.88 1.45
C TYR A 160 9.53 -8.12 0.86
N VAL A 161 10.34 -7.46 1.68
CA VAL A 161 11.64 -6.91 1.25
C VAL A 161 12.58 -8.05 0.81
N GLY A 162 12.59 -9.18 1.52
CA GLY A 162 13.34 -10.38 1.14
C GLY A 162 12.85 -10.94 -0.20
N TYR A 163 11.56 -11.20 -0.34
CA TYR A 163 10.97 -11.71 -1.57
C TYR A 163 11.21 -10.81 -2.79
N ALA A 164 11.16 -9.48 -2.58
CA ALA A 164 11.44 -8.54 -3.66
C ALA A 164 12.89 -8.65 -4.16
N LYS A 165 13.86 -8.85 -3.26
CA LYS A 165 15.27 -9.07 -3.61
C LYS A 165 15.44 -10.35 -4.41
N ASP A 166 14.82 -11.45 -3.98
CA ASP A 166 14.87 -12.72 -4.70
C ASP A 166 14.26 -12.59 -6.11
N CYS A 167 13.12 -11.88 -6.24
CA CYS A 167 12.52 -11.63 -7.54
C CYS A 167 13.35 -10.72 -8.44
N LEU A 168 14.08 -9.75 -7.89
CA LEU A 168 14.96 -8.89 -8.67
C LEU A 168 16.19 -9.65 -9.22
N SER A 169 16.65 -10.70 -8.52
CA SER A 169 17.79 -11.51 -8.92
C SER A 169 17.41 -12.68 -9.83
N ASP A 170 16.32 -13.39 -9.52
CA ASP A 170 16.11 -14.76 -10.01
C ASP A 170 14.80 -14.99 -10.77
N LEU A 171 13.91 -13.97 -10.85
CA LEU A 171 12.63 -14.14 -11.55
C LEU A 171 12.83 -14.25 -13.07
N VAL A 172 12.57 -15.44 -13.62
CA VAL A 172 12.69 -15.73 -15.05
C VAL A 172 11.34 -16.20 -15.60
N ALA A 173 10.87 -15.53 -16.66
CA ALA A 173 9.73 -16.03 -17.44
C ALA A 173 10.12 -17.26 -18.25
N ARG A 174 9.30 -18.30 -18.24
CA ARG A 174 9.49 -19.54 -19.02
C ARG A 174 8.43 -19.69 -20.07
#